data_9bf4a3baa7e7cd17205245198323ccb2
#
_entry.id   9bf4a3baa7e7cd17205245198323ccb2
#
_cell.length_a   1.000
_cell.length_b   1.000
_cell.length_c   1.000
_cell.angle_alpha   90.00
_cell.angle_beta   90.00
_cell.angle_gamma   90.00
#
_symmetry.space_group_name_H-M   'P 1'
#
loop_
_entity.id
_entity.type
_entity.pdbx_description
1 polymer ?
#
loop_
_entity_poly.entity_id
_entity_poly.type
_entity_poly.pdbx_seq_one_letter_code
_entity_poly.pdbx_strand_id
1 'polypeptide(L)'
;GYEYIGKQPFNNVYFTGIVRDSLGRKMSKMLGNSPDPLELIAKYGADGVRMGLMLAAPAGNDIMYDDKLVEQGRNFCNKIWNAYRLVQGWSFEIGSDQPEVCKVADAWFEARLNATLAEVEDLFNKFRLSEALMAVYKLFRDDFSSTYLEMIKPEYGKPVDSKTYYSAVGFFDALLRLLHP
;
A
#
# COMPACT_ATOMS: atom_id res chain seq x y z
N GLY A 1 8.67 35.55 4.87
CA GLY A 1 7.70 35.25 5.95
C GLY A 1 7.90 36.18 7.12
N TYR A 2 9.05 36.14 7.79
CA TYR A 2 9.28 36.90 9.02
C TYR A 2 9.09 38.42 8.87
N GLU A 3 9.60 39.00 7.80
CA GLU A 3 9.50 40.45 7.56
C GLU A 3 8.08 40.95 7.29
N TYR A 4 7.21 40.06 6.72
CA TYR A 4 5.86 40.46 6.31
C TYR A 4 4.76 40.07 7.31
N ILE A 5 4.94 38.96 8.02
CA ILE A 5 3.93 38.44 8.95
C ILE A 5 4.43 38.33 10.39
N GLY A 6 5.66 38.72 10.69
CA GLY A 6 6.24 38.74 12.03
C GLY A 6 6.38 37.38 12.71
N LYS A 7 6.15 36.27 11.97
CA LYS A 7 6.29 34.91 12.50
C LYS A 7 6.73 33.93 11.42
N GLN A 8 7.18 32.77 11.89
CA GLN A 8 7.63 31.67 11.04
C GLN A 8 6.49 31.21 10.08
N PRO A 9 6.75 31.10 8.77
CA PRO A 9 5.71 30.75 7.79
C PRO A 9 5.31 29.26 7.79
N PHE A 10 6.12 28.38 8.39
CA PHE A 10 5.87 26.93 8.49
C PHE A 10 6.50 26.39 9.78
N ASN A 11 5.89 25.34 10.32
CA ASN A 11 6.36 24.68 11.55
C ASN A 11 7.34 23.54 11.26
N ASN A 12 7.18 22.87 10.14
CA ASN A 12 7.97 21.71 9.76
C ASN A 12 8.58 21.90 8.37
N VAL A 13 9.79 21.39 8.17
CA VAL A 13 10.49 21.35 6.90
C VAL A 13 10.89 19.89 6.64
N TYR A 14 10.36 19.31 5.56
CA TYR A 14 10.70 17.97 5.16
C TYR A 14 11.55 18.00 3.89
N PHE A 15 12.77 17.45 3.99
CA PHE A 15 13.67 17.34 2.84
C PHE A 15 13.50 15.98 2.18
N THR A 16 13.07 15.99 0.91
CA THR A 16 13.02 14.79 0.09
C THR A 16 14.41 14.46 -0.46
N GLY A 17 14.68 13.18 -0.68
CA GLY A 17 15.90 12.73 -1.36
C GLY A 17 15.91 13.08 -2.84
N ILE A 18 17.10 13.06 -3.44
CA ILE A 18 17.32 13.22 -4.88
C ILE A 18 17.28 11.84 -5.53
N VAL A 19 16.64 11.75 -6.69
CA VAL A 19 16.67 10.50 -7.47
C VAL A 19 18.00 10.40 -8.21
N ARG A 20 18.72 9.27 -8.01
CA ARG A 20 20.01 8.95 -8.63
C ARG A 20 19.90 7.71 -9.49
N ASP A 21 20.75 7.58 -10.48
CA ASP A 21 20.88 6.35 -11.27
C ASP A 21 21.57 5.22 -10.47
N SER A 22 21.67 4.03 -11.06
CA SER A 22 22.31 2.86 -10.44
C SER A 22 23.81 3.05 -10.13
N LEU A 23 24.45 4.06 -10.71
CA LEU A 23 25.83 4.45 -10.45
C LEU A 23 25.96 5.56 -9.39
N GLY A 24 24.85 5.97 -8.77
CA GLY A 24 24.82 7.03 -7.77
C GLY A 24 24.91 8.45 -8.34
N ARG A 25 24.84 8.64 -9.66
CA ARG A 25 24.88 9.96 -10.28
C ARG A 25 23.50 10.60 -10.25
N LYS A 26 23.44 11.91 -10.01
CA LYS A 26 22.19 12.67 -10.10
C LYS A 26 21.60 12.51 -11.51
N MET A 27 20.30 12.23 -11.59
CA MET A 27 19.60 12.15 -12.85
C MET A 27 19.55 13.51 -13.55
N SER A 28 19.84 13.51 -14.85
CA SER A 28 19.87 14.71 -15.70
C SER A 28 19.48 14.35 -17.13
N LYS A 29 18.68 15.19 -17.77
CA LYS A 29 18.37 15.06 -19.20
C LYS A 29 19.63 15.11 -20.07
N MET A 30 20.63 15.92 -19.68
CA MET A 30 21.90 16.05 -20.41
C MET A 30 22.72 14.76 -20.37
N LEU A 31 22.63 13.99 -19.30
CA LEU A 31 23.34 12.71 -19.16
C LEU A 31 22.56 11.53 -19.75
N GLY A 32 21.32 11.75 -20.18
CA GLY A 32 20.47 10.68 -20.71
C GLY A 32 20.13 9.58 -19.71
N ASN A 33 20.35 9.81 -18.40
CA ASN A 33 20.14 8.84 -17.33
C ASN A 33 18.82 9.05 -16.54
N SER A 34 17.96 9.92 -17.06
CA SER A 34 16.64 10.19 -16.47
C SER A 34 15.57 9.56 -17.37
N PRO A 35 14.90 8.49 -16.93
CA PRO A 35 13.80 7.92 -17.70
C PRO A 35 12.65 8.92 -17.83
N ASP A 36 11.92 8.85 -18.95
CA ASP A 36 10.73 9.68 -19.14
C ASP A 36 9.61 9.15 -18.24
N PRO A 37 9.06 9.98 -17.32
CA PRO A 37 7.95 9.56 -16.47
C PRO A 37 6.71 9.11 -17.25
N LEU A 38 6.45 9.67 -18.43
CA LEU A 38 5.31 9.27 -19.24
C LEU A 38 5.49 7.87 -19.83
N GLU A 39 6.71 7.51 -20.24
CA GLU A 39 7.04 6.16 -20.69
C GLU A 39 6.92 5.14 -19.54
N LEU A 40 7.37 5.51 -18.35
CA LEU A 40 7.21 4.67 -17.15
C LEU A 40 5.73 4.46 -16.81
N ILE A 41 4.92 5.51 -16.85
CA ILE A 41 3.47 5.44 -16.61
C ILE A 41 2.79 4.58 -17.67
N ALA A 42 3.14 4.72 -18.94
CA ALA A 42 2.61 3.88 -20.02
C ALA A 42 2.94 2.39 -19.82
N LYS A 43 4.13 2.08 -19.32
CA LYS A 43 4.62 0.71 -19.13
C LYS A 43 4.13 0.06 -17.84
N TYR A 44 4.10 0.80 -16.74
CA TYR A 44 3.88 0.26 -15.39
C TYR A 44 2.59 0.77 -14.71
N GLY A 45 1.90 1.74 -15.30
CA GLY A 45 0.79 2.44 -14.68
C GLY A 45 1.25 3.52 -13.69
N ALA A 46 0.44 4.55 -13.51
CA ALA A 46 0.76 5.67 -12.61
C ALA A 46 0.92 5.20 -11.16
N ASP A 47 0.00 4.36 -10.68
CA ASP A 47 0.05 3.83 -9.31
C ASP A 47 1.27 2.94 -9.08
N GLY A 48 1.65 2.13 -10.08
CA GLY A 48 2.87 1.31 -10.00
C GLY A 48 4.13 2.16 -9.86
N VAL A 49 4.23 3.26 -10.63
CA VAL A 49 5.35 4.20 -10.56
C VAL A 49 5.39 4.90 -9.19
N ARG A 50 4.26 5.44 -8.74
CA ARG A 50 4.14 6.12 -7.44
C ARG A 50 4.49 5.18 -6.28
N MET A 51 3.89 4.00 -6.27
CA MET A 51 4.13 2.99 -5.23
C MET A 51 5.59 2.57 -5.16
N GLY A 52 6.21 2.28 -6.31
CA GLY A 52 7.61 1.86 -6.37
C GLY A 52 8.56 2.96 -5.85
N LEU A 53 8.36 4.21 -6.27
CA LEU A 53 9.17 5.32 -5.83
C LEU A 53 8.99 5.63 -4.33
N MET A 54 7.77 5.60 -3.83
CA MET A 54 7.49 5.86 -2.42
C MET A 54 8.07 4.80 -1.49
N LEU A 55 8.02 3.53 -1.88
CA LEU A 55 8.66 2.44 -1.11
C LEU A 55 10.18 2.60 -1.03
N ALA A 56 10.79 3.20 -2.05
CA ALA A 56 12.23 3.40 -2.14
C ALA A 56 12.71 4.75 -1.61
N ALA A 57 11.82 5.60 -1.07
CA ALA A 57 12.12 6.97 -0.65
C ALA A 57 12.23 7.10 0.89
N PRO A 58 13.30 6.60 1.54
CA PRO A 58 13.48 6.77 2.97
C PRO A 58 13.71 8.26 3.29
N ALA A 59 13.22 8.69 4.46
CA ALA A 59 13.40 10.05 4.91
C ALA A 59 14.89 10.44 4.98
N GLY A 60 15.26 11.56 4.35
CA GLY A 60 16.61 12.13 4.41
C GLY A 60 17.67 11.44 3.55
N ASN A 61 17.33 10.42 2.77
CA ASN A 61 18.26 9.74 1.87
C ASN A 61 17.86 9.87 0.40
N ASP A 62 18.85 9.77 -0.48
CA ASP A 62 18.63 9.75 -1.92
C ASP A 62 18.02 8.42 -2.38
N ILE A 63 17.21 8.48 -3.43
CA ILE A 63 16.56 7.32 -4.05
C ILE A 63 17.47 6.79 -5.15
N MET A 64 17.95 5.57 -5.00
CA MET A 64 18.64 4.86 -6.08
C MET A 64 17.60 4.24 -7.00
N TYR A 65 17.37 4.84 -8.15
CA TYR A 65 16.37 4.37 -9.11
C TYR A 65 16.84 3.08 -9.81
N ASP A 66 15.93 2.10 -9.83
CA ASP A 66 16.02 0.88 -10.63
C ASP A 66 14.60 0.58 -11.14
N ASP A 67 14.47 0.13 -12.38
CA ASP A 67 13.21 -0.28 -12.99
C ASP A 67 12.46 -1.34 -12.15
N LYS A 68 13.19 -2.17 -11.40
CA LYS A 68 12.64 -3.17 -10.47
C LYS A 68 11.77 -2.56 -9.38
N LEU A 69 12.05 -1.33 -8.95
CA LEU A 69 11.24 -0.63 -7.95
C LEU A 69 9.84 -0.36 -8.49
N VAL A 70 9.77 0.12 -9.72
CA VAL A 70 8.51 0.44 -10.40
C VAL A 70 7.75 -0.84 -10.75
N GLU A 71 8.47 -1.87 -11.18
CA GLU A 71 7.90 -3.20 -11.42
C GLU A 71 7.31 -3.81 -10.14
N GLN A 72 7.97 -3.67 -8.99
CA GLN A 72 7.44 -4.07 -7.69
C GLN A 72 6.15 -3.34 -7.36
N GLY A 73 6.08 -2.03 -7.61
CA GLY A 73 4.86 -1.24 -7.43
C GLY A 73 3.72 -1.75 -8.30
N ARG A 74 3.97 -1.99 -9.59
CA ARG A 74 2.99 -2.58 -10.51
C ARG A 74 2.50 -3.96 -10.05
N ASN A 75 3.42 -4.82 -9.62
CA ASN A 75 3.08 -6.16 -9.15
C ASN A 75 2.20 -6.11 -7.90
N PHE A 76 2.42 -5.13 -7.03
CA PHE A 76 1.55 -4.90 -5.88
C PHE A 76 0.15 -4.43 -6.29
N CYS A 77 0.03 -3.48 -7.22
CA CYS A 77 -1.26 -3.07 -7.77
C CYS A 77 -2.03 -4.23 -8.40
N ASN A 78 -1.33 -5.10 -9.14
CA ASN A 78 -1.92 -6.32 -9.69
C ASN A 78 -2.39 -7.29 -8.60
N LYS A 79 -1.66 -7.40 -7.48
CA LYS A 79 -2.08 -8.22 -6.35
C LYS A 79 -3.35 -7.68 -5.70
N ILE A 80 -3.48 -6.35 -5.56
CA ILE A 80 -4.72 -5.70 -5.09
C ILE A 80 -5.88 -6.05 -6.02
N TRP A 81 -5.69 -5.88 -7.32
CA TRP A 81 -6.71 -6.18 -8.32
C TRP A 81 -7.16 -7.64 -8.29
N ASN A 82 -6.20 -8.57 -8.17
CA ASN A 82 -6.51 -9.99 -8.11
C ASN A 82 -7.26 -10.37 -6.82
N ALA A 83 -6.89 -9.79 -5.68
CA ALA A 83 -7.62 -9.98 -4.42
C ALA A 83 -9.05 -9.42 -4.52
N TYR A 84 -9.23 -8.25 -5.14
CA TYR A 84 -10.54 -7.68 -5.41
C TYR A 84 -11.41 -8.63 -6.25
N ARG A 85 -10.87 -9.13 -7.37
CA ARG A 85 -11.60 -10.07 -8.24
C ARG A 85 -11.95 -11.38 -7.53
N LEU A 86 -11.08 -11.85 -6.65
CA LEU A 86 -11.34 -13.04 -5.84
C LEU A 86 -12.54 -12.83 -4.93
N VAL A 87 -12.55 -11.78 -4.12
CA VAL A 87 -13.64 -11.46 -3.18
C VAL A 87 -14.94 -11.14 -3.92
N GLN A 88 -14.87 -10.35 -5.00
CA GLN A 88 -16.04 -10.03 -5.83
C GLN A 88 -16.68 -11.26 -6.49
N GLY A 89 -15.88 -12.28 -6.79
CA GLY A 89 -16.35 -13.53 -7.40
C GLY A 89 -17.04 -14.48 -6.43
N TRP A 90 -17.04 -14.19 -5.13
CA TRP A 90 -17.73 -15.03 -4.14
C TRP A 90 -19.24 -14.75 -4.15
N SER A 91 -20.03 -15.81 -4.16
CA SER A 91 -21.45 -15.74 -3.76
C SER A 91 -21.54 -15.83 -2.24
N PHE A 92 -22.55 -15.19 -1.64
CA PHE A 92 -22.78 -15.28 -0.21
C PHE A 92 -24.22 -15.67 0.11
N GLU A 93 -24.40 -16.29 1.28
CA GLU A 93 -25.70 -16.74 1.78
C GLU A 93 -26.10 -15.97 3.04
N ILE A 94 -27.34 -15.46 3.06
CA ILE A 94 -27.89 -14.72 4.20
C ILE A 94 -28.54 -15.71 5.16
N GLY A 95 -28.22 -15.58 6.45
CA GLY A 95 -28.83 -16.38 7.52
C GLY A 95 -28.09 -17.67 7.86
N SER A 96 -27.02 -18.00 7.12
CA SER A 96 -26.11 -19.07 7.54
C SER A 96 -25.23 -18.63 8.71
N ASP A 97 -24.90 -19.57 9.59
CA ASP A 97 -23.99 -19.31 10.71
C ASP A 97 -22.56 -19.15 10.21
N GLN A 98 -21.88 -18.15 10.76
CA GLN A 98 -20.47 -17.93 10.47
C GLN A 98 -19.62 -19.09 11.03
N PRO A 99 -18.81 -19.78 10.21
CA PRO A 99 -17.91 -20.83 10.69
C PRO A 99 -16.91 -20.30 11.73
N GLU A 100 -16.55 -21.14 12.70
CA GLU A 100 -15.64 -20.74 13.77
C GLU A 100 -14.27 -20.29 13.26
N VAL A 101 -13.75 -20.95 12.23
CA VAL A 101 -12.49 -20.54 11.58
C VAL A 101 -12.58 -19.13 11.00
N CYS A 102 -13.73 -18.73 10.44
CA CYS A 102 -13.94 -17.41 9.90
C CYS A 102 -14.03 -16.34 11.01
N LYS A 103 -14.70 -16.65 12.14
CA LYS A 103 -14.71 -15.75 13.30
C LYS A 103 -13.30 -15.50 13.86
N VAL A 104 -12.51 -16.56 13.98
CA VAL A 104 -11.12 -16.46 14.43
C VAL A 104 -10.28 -15.65 13.44
N ALA A 105 -10.47 -15.87 12.14
CA ALA A 105 -9.78 -15.11 11.09
C ALA A 105 -10.13 -13.63 11.12
N ASP A 106 -11.43 -13.30 11.27
CA ASP A 106 -11.90 -11.91 11.37
C ASP A 106 -11.27 -11.21 12.59
N ALA A 107 -11.35 -11.82 13.77
CA ALA A 107 -10.78 -11.26 15.00
C ALA A 107 -9.25 -11.08 14.90
N TRP A 108 -8.56 -12.05 14.30
CA TRP A 108 -7.12 -11.98 14.08
C TRP A 108 -6.76 -10.83 13.14
N PHE A 109 -7.45 -10.73 11.99
CA PHE A 109 -7.10 -9.68 11.03
C PHE A 109 -7.48 -8.29 11.53
N GLU A 110 -8.59 -8.14 12.25
CA GLU A 110 -8.97 -6.88 12.91
C GLU A 110 -7.88 -6.42 13.90
N ALA A 111 -7.35 -7.32 14.70
CA ALA A 111 -6.24 -7.02 15.62
C ALA A 111 -4.97 -6.59 14.86
N ARG A 112 -4.64 -7.27 13.75
CA ARG A 112 -3.50 -6.90 12.88
C ARG A 112 -3.71 -5.54 12.25
N LEU A 113 -4.89 -5.25 11.72
CA LEU A 113 -5.23 -3.95 11.14
C LEU A 113 -5.08 -2.83 12.16
N ASN A 114 -5.65 -2.99 13.36
CA ASN A 114 -5.58 -1.97 14.41
C ASN A 114 -4.12 -1.74 14.88
N ALA A 115 -3.32 -2.77 15.02
CA ALA A 115 -1.89 -2.63 15.35
C ALA A 115 -1.13 -1.88 14.26
N THR A 116 -1.39 -2.19 12.98
CA THR A 116 -0.75 -1.49 11.86
C THR A 116 -1.21 -0.04 11.75
N LEU A 117 -2.48 0.27 12.04
CA LEU A 117 -2.97 1.65 12.05
C LEU A 117 -2.21 2.50 13.10
N ALA A 118 -2.00 1.98 14.30
CA ALA A 118 -1.23 2.66 15.33
C ALA A 118 0.24 2.87 14.93
N GLU A 119 0.86 1.87 14.26
CA GLU A 119 2.21 1.98 13.71
C GLU A 119 2.29 3.05 12.61
N VAL A 120 1.33 3.06 11.69
CA VAL A 120 1.26 4.05 10.59
C VAL A 120 1.10 5.45 11.15
N GLU A 121 0.23 5.68 12.14
CA GLU A 121 0.06 6.97 12.79
C GLU A 121 1.37 7.47 13.42
N ASP A 122 2.08 6.62 14.16
CA ASP A 122 3.37 6.95 14.75
C ASP A 122 4.42 7.31 13.68
N LEU A 123 4.48 6.53 12.59
CA LEU A 123 5.39 6.76 11.48
C LEU A 123 5.08 8.07 10.72
N PHE A 124 3.80 8.40 10.51
CA PHE A 124 3.40 9.68 9.93
C PHE A 124 3.78 10.86 10.82
N ASN A 125 3.57 10.76 12.13
CA ASN A 125 3.98 11.79 13.09
C ASN A 125 5.51 12.03 13.09
N LYS A 126 6.30 11.02 12.70
CA LYS A 126 7.75 11.08 12.53
C LYS A 126 8.20 11.40 11.10
N PHE A 127 7.29 11.67 10.18
CA PHE A 127 7.57 11.88 8.75
C PHE A 127 8.29 10.71 8.06
N ARG A 128 8.08 9.48 8.54
CA ARG A 128 8.66 8.25 7.98
C ARG A 128 7.71 7.60 6.98
N LEU A 129 7.43 8.31 5.87
CA LEU A 129 6.35 7.97 4.94
C LEU A 129 6.56 6.63 4.22
N SER A 130 7.79 6.32 3.79
CA SER A 130 8.08 5.05 3.10
C SER A 130 7.92 3.85 4.04
N GLU A 131 8.20 4.01 5.32
CA GLU A 131 8.03 2.96 6.32
C GLU A 131 6.54 2.76 6.66
N ALA A 132 5.78 3.85 6.75
CA ALA A 132 4.33 3.78 6.89
C ALA A 132 3.70 3.03 5.71
N LEU A 133 4.10 3.36 4.48
CA LEU A 133 3.66 2.64 3.29
C LEU A 133 4.09 1.17 3.31
N MET A 134 5.31 0.87 3.76
CA MET A 134 5.80 -0.51 3.88
C MET A 134 5.00 -1.31 4.90
N ALA A 135 4.56 -0.71 6.01
CA ALA A 135 3.70 -1.37 7.00
C ALA A 135 2.35 -1.77 6.36
N VAL A 136 1.70 -0.85 5.63
CA VAL A 136 0.45 -1.14 4.91
C VAL A 136 0.66 -2.16 3.78
N TYR A 137 1.79 -2.07 3.06
CA TYR A 137 2.16 -3.03 2.03
C TYR A 137 2.24 -4.46 2.57
N LYS A 138 2.91 -4.66 3.71
CA LYS A 138 3.04 -5.96 4.37
C LYS A 138 1.70 -6.45 4.88
N LEU A 139 0.93 -5.59 5.54
CA LEU A 139 -0.42 -5.92 6.02
C LEU A 139 -1.30 -6.44 4.88
N PHE A 140 -1.29 -5.74 3.73
CA PHE A 140 -2.07 -6.18 2.57
C PHE A 140 -1.53 -7.48 1.97
N ARG A 141 -0.22 -7.52 1.69
CA ARG A 141 0.39 -8.61 0.93
C ARG A 141 0.42 -9.92 1.72
N ASP A 142 0.87 -9.86 2.96
CA ASP A 142 1.18 -11.04 3.77
C ASP A 142 0.00 -11.43 4.66
N ASP A 143 -0.55 -10.47 5.40
CA ASP A 143 -1.61 -10.76 6.37
C ASP A 143 -2.98 -10.88 5.67
N PHE A 144 -3.39 -9.89 4.86
CA PHE A 144 -4.70 -9.92 4.20
C PHE A 144 -4.76 -10.93 3.05
N SER A 145 -3.96 -10.72 2.02
CA SER A 145 -4.09 -11.48 0.78
C SER A 145 -3.56 -12.92 0.89
N SER A 146 -2.45 -13.14 1.60
CA SER A 146 -1.81 -14.46 1.67
C SER A 146 -2.25 -15.30 2.86
N THR A 147 -2.85 -14.69 3.89
CA THR A 147 -3.29 -15.41 5.10
C THR A 147 -4.79 -15.32 5.29
N TYR A 148 -5.33 -14.12 5.56
CA TYR A 148 -6.74 -13.94 5.88
C TYR A 148 -7.67 -14.47 4.78
N LEU A 149 -7.47 -14.04 3.52
CA LEU A 149 -8.33 -14.49 2.41
C LEU A 149 -8.26 -16.02 2.21
N GLU A 150 -7.12 -16.65 2.42
CA GLU A 150 -7.01 -18.11 2.31
C GLU A 150 -7.71 -18.83 3.46
N MET A 151 -7.73 -18.26 4.68
CA MET A 151 -8.45 -18.84 5.83
C MET A 151 -9.97 -18.82 5.63
N ILE A 152 -10.51 -17.77 5.02
CA ILE A 152 -11.96 -17.56 4.85
C ILE A 152 -12.49 -17.98 3.48
N LYS A 153 -11.62 -18.34 2.56
CA LYS A 153 -11.96 -18.72 1.20
C LYS A 153 -12.96 -19.88 1.19
N PRO A 154 -14.13 -19.73 0.54
CA PRO A 154 -15.10 -20.80 0.44
C PRO A 154 -14.55 -21.94 -0.44
N GLU A 155 -15.07 -23.15 -0.25
CA GLU A 155 -14.86 -24.24 -1.19
C GLU A 155 -15.36 -23.85 -2.57
N TYR A 156 -14.72 -24.37 -3.61
CA TYR A 156 -15.06 -24.02 -4.98
C TYR A 156 -16.55 -24.27 -5.29
N GLY A 157 -17.24 -23.23 -5.77
CA GLY A 157 -18.65 -23.27 -6.11
C GLY A 157 -19.63 -23.21 -4.92
N LYS A 158 -19.14 -23.08 -3.69
CA LYS A 158 -19.98 -22.87 -2.51
C LYS A 158 -20.06 -21.39 -2.14
N PRO A 159 -21.20 -20.91 -1.58
CA PRO A 159 -21.31 -19.57 -1.03
C PRO A 159 -20.51 -19.47 0.28
N VAL A 160 -20.07 -18.28 0.62
CA VAL A 160 -19.60 -17.91 1.94
C VAL A 160 -20.78 -17.35 2.78
N ASP A 161 -20.73 -17.44 4.09
CA ASP A 161 -21.71 -16.78 4.94
C ASP A 161 -21.62 -15.25 4.81
N SER A 162 -22.76 -14.56 4.98
CA SER A 162 -22.83 -13.11 4.76
C SER A 162 -21.96 -12.29 5.72
N LYS A 163 -21.73 -12.76 6.97
CA LYS A 163 -20.92 -12.03 7.94
C LYS A 163 -19.45 -12.03 7.50
N THR A 164 -18.91 -13.19 7.15
CA THR A 164 -17.54 -13.32 6.63
C THR A 164 -17.35 -12.50 5.35
N TYR A 165 -18.35 -12.54 4.43
CA TYR A 165 -18.28 -11.72 3.21
C TYR A 165 -18.16 -10.23 3.50
N TYR A 166 -19.04 -9.70 4.36
CA TYR A 166 -19.04 -8.28 4.71
C TYR A 166 -17.81 -7.88 5.55
N SER A 167 -17.29 -8.75 6.41
CA SER A 167 -16.00 -8.53 7.09
C SER A 167 -14.87 -8.39 6.08
N ALA A 168 -14.77 -9.32 5.12
CA ALA A 168 -13.73 -9.27 4.09
C ALA A 168 -13.81 -8.00 3.23
N VAL A 169 -15.02 -7.60 2.82
CA VAL A 169 -15.24 -6.35 2.06
C VAL A 169 -14.89 -5.13 2.91
N GLY A 170 -15.27 -5.09 4.18
CA GLY A 170 -14.96 -3.99 5.10
C GLY A 170 -13.46 -3.83 5.32
N PHE A 171 -12.74 -4.91 5.54
CA PHE A 171 -11.27 -4.89 5.67
C PHE A 171 -10.59 -4.47 4.36
N PHE A 172 -11.09 -4.94 3.24
CA PHE A 172 -10.56 -4.55 1.94
C PHE A 172 -10.74 -3.05 1.67
N ASP A 173 -11.93 -2.50 1.97
CA ASP A 173 -12.21 -1.05 1.85
C ASP A 173 -11.28 -0.23 2.76
N ALA A 174 -11.08 -0.66 4.01
CA ALA A 174 -10.14 0.01 4.92
C ALA A 174 -8.71 0.03 4.37
N LEU A 175 -8.23 -1.09 3.83
CA LEU A 175 -6.91 -1.19 3.20
C LEU A 175 -6.78 -0.31 1.96
N LEU A 176 -7.81 -0.25 1.10
CA LEU A 176 -7.82 0.63 -0.06
C LEU A 176 -7.77 2.10 0.33
N ARG A 177 -8.49 2.50 1.39
CA ARG A 177 -8.44 3.87 1.92
C ARG A 177 -7.07 4.25 2.45
N LEU A 178 -6.35 3.32 3.08
CA LEU A 178 -4.97 3.53 3.54
C LEU A 178 -3.97 3.67 2.39
N LEU A 179 -4.23 3.01 1.26
CA LEU A 179 -3.36 3.00 0.08
C LEU A 179 -3.68 4.12 -0.91
N HIS A 180 -4.87 4.72 -0.85
CA HIS A 180 -5.33 5.70 -1.83
C HIS A 180 -4.47 6.98 -1.90
N PRO A 181 -4.02 7.61 -0.79
CA PRO A 181 -3.19 8.81 -0.85
C PRO A 181 -1.82 8.55 -1.44
#